data_1c0a4f44054be81c05e9a1aab45b9e3c
#
_entry.id   1c0a4f44054be81c05e9a1aab45b9e3c
#
_cell.length_a   1.000
_cell.length_b   1.000
_cell.length_c   1.000
_cell.angle_alpha   90.00
_cell.angle_beta   90.00
_cell.angle_gamma   90.00
#
_symmetry.space_group_name_H-M   'P 1'
#
loop_
_entity.id
_entity.type
_entity.pdbx_description
1 polymer ?
#
loop_
_entity_poly.entity_id
_entity_poly.type
_entity_poly.pdbx_seq_one_letter_code
_entity_poly.pdbx_strand_id
1 'polypeptide(L)'
;MRIAFHYHISAIEKSGKVLMPAYLGLFLDSIAPHFEHIICILHEAPHSEREMMDYEIKSKNLRLVRLATYSSIPNRYINSRDSVKIIKEVSGLVDGVLIRASTPLLPFFKKYWKKPLFLMLVSDATLGLENLPQPRWRKTLIMIWAKWYAKNELQLAKRSLTIVNSQMLFDSLREKVDDLNLIQTTTLSTQDFFVREDTCRGERIRLIFAGRISRIKGILDIMEAMANLRKEGFDLYFDLVGMVDKSSEILNEIDRLSEKLNMKGLVHYLGYRTAGSQLLEEYRKSDVFVIASQASSEGFPRTLWEAMASSTPIVATAVSSIPAFSKGVAELAEPKNIDDLTTKLRTVLSNAERRKEMIRDGRELAKNNTLEIRGKELSDLIKLRYKA
;
A
#
# COMPACT_ATOMS: atom_id res chain seq x y z
N MET A 1 17.46 18.71 -12.21
CA MET A 1 16.58 17.87 -13.05
C MET A 1 15.13 18.20 -12.72
N ARG A 2 14.30 18.46 -13.73
CA ARG A 2 12.86 18.66 -13.63
C ARG A 2 12.17 17.37 -14.03
N ILE A 3 11.19 16.88 -13.27
CA ILE A 3 10.55 15.60 -13.54
C ILE A 3 9.02 15.76 -13.54
N ALA A 4 8.34 15.02 -14.43
CA ALA A 4 6.91 14.81 -14.29
C ALA A 4 6.64 13.56 -13.45
N PHE A 5 5.53 13.54 -12.73
CA PHE A 5 5.02 12.37 -12.03
C PHE A 5 3.59 12.08 -12.48
N HIS A 6 3.29 10.80 -12.74
CA HIS A 6 1.93 10.37 -13.04
C HIS A 6 1.53 9.13 -12.26
N TYR A 7 0.31 9.14 -11.75
CA TYR A 7 -0.37 7.99 -11.14
C TYR A 7 -1.88 8.10 -11.38
N HIS A 8 -2.58 6.98 -11.29
CA HIS A 8 -4.04 6.97 -11.51
C HIS A 8 -4.86 7.54 -10.34
N ILE A 9 -4.23 7.76 -9.20
CA ILE A 9 -4.85 8.33 -7.99
C ILE A 9 -5.13 9.81 -8.23
N SER A 10 -6.27 10.26 -7.72
CA SER A 10 -6.76 11.62 -7.87
C SER A 10 -6.13 12.58 -6.87
N ALA A 11 -6.17 13.88 -7.22
CA ALA A 11 -5.80 14.99 -6.34
C ALA A 11 -6.79 16.14 -6.52
N ILE A 12 -6.80 17.08 -5.59
CA ILE A 12 -7.55 18.34 -5.72
C ILE A 12 -6.66 19.54 -5.43
N GLU A 13 -7.04 20.68 -5.99
CA GLU A 13 -6.49 21.96 -5.61
C GLU A 13 -7.59 22.80 -4.94
N LYS A 14 -7.36 23.24 -3.71
CA LYS A 14 -8.30 24.04 -2.94
C LYS A 14 -7.56 25.20 -2.29
N SER A 15 -7.99 26.43 -2.58
CA SER A 15 -7.39 27.65 -2.01
C SER A 15 -5.86 27.72 -2.21
N GLY A 16 -5.37 27.33 -3.40
CA GLY A 16 -3.93 27.31 -3.72
C GLY A 16 -3.13 26.16 -3.08
N LYS A 17 -3.78 25.23 -2.41
CA LYS A 17 -3.18 24.07 -1.75
C LYS A 17 -3.50 22.81 -2.53
N VAL A 18 -2.50 21.97 -2.75
CA VAL A 18 -2.66 20.67 -3.39
C VAL A 18 -2.89 19.62 -2.31
N LEU A 19 -4.04 18.92 -2.42
CA LEU A 19 -4.45 17.88 -1.49
C LEU A 19 -4.57 16.55 -2.22
N MET A 20 -4.11 15.48 -1.58
CA MET A 20 -4.16 14.11 -2.09
C MET A 20 -4.14 13.10 -0.94
N PRO A 21 -4.35 11.79 -1.19
CA PRO A 21 -4.23 10.79 -0.14
C PRO A 21 -2.83 10.81 0.50
N ALA A 22 -2.77 10.73 1.84
CA ALA A 22 -1.55 10.91 2.62
C ALA A 22 -0.38 10.04 2.15
N TYR A 23 -0.62 8.76 1.84
CA TYR A 23 0.44 7.88 1.36
C TYR A 23 1.10 8.32 0.03
N LEU A 24 0.37 9.06 -0.80
CA LEU A 24 0.89 9.61 -2.05
C LEU A 24 1.59 10.94 -1.79
N GLY A 25 0.99 11.79 -0.98
CA GLY A 25 1.56 13.08 -0.62
C GLY A 25 2.90 12.94 0.13
N LEU A 26 2.96 12.07 1.12
CA LEU A 26 4.20 11.75 1.85
C LEU A 26 5.30 11.24 0.90
N PHE A 27 4.96 10.34 -0.03
CA PHE A 27 5.90 9.87 -1.05
C PHE A 27 6.40 11.01 -1.94
N LEU A 28 5.53 11.88 -2.43
CA LEU A 28 5.91 13.01 -3.29
C LEU A 28 6.77 14.03 -2.53
N ASP A 29 6.41 14.34 -1.29
CA ASP A 29 7.22 15.22 -0.45
C ASP A 29 8.60 14.63 -0.12
N SER A 30 8.72 13.29 -0.06
CA SER A 30 10.02 12.65 0.19
C SER A 30 10.98 12.71 -0.99
N ILE A 31 10.47 12.73 -2.21
CA ILE A 31 11.30 12.83 -3.42
C ILE A 31 11.51 14.27 -3.88
N ALA A 32 10.60 15.19 -3.54
CA ALA A 32 10.63 16.58 -4.01
C ALA A 32 11.94 17.33 -3.71
N PRO A 33 12.60 17.17 -2.53
CA PRO A 33 13.88 17.84 -2.26
C PRO A 33 15.01 17.45 -3.20
N HIS A 34 14.87 16.32 -3.90
CA HIS A 34 15.90 15.80 -4.80
C HIS A 34 15.77 16.27 -6.25
N PHE A 35 14.69 16.99 -6.58
CA PHE A 35 14.43 17.52 -7.93
C PHE A 35 14.27 19.05 -7.89
N GLU A 36 14.60 19.70 -8.99
CA GLU A 36 14.40 21.13 -9.17
C GLU A 36 12.90 21.48 -9.18
N HIS A 37 12.13 20.68 -9.92
CA HIS A 37 10.69 20.81 -10.06
C HIS A 37 10.04 19.45 -10.30
N ILE A 38 8.85 19.23 -9.68
CA ILE A 38 7.98 18.08 -9.96
C ILE A 38 6.65 18.59 -10.52
N ILE A 39 6.27 18.14 -11.71
CA ILE A 39 4.96 18.38 -12.31
C ILE A 39 4.11 17.11 -12.16
N CYS A 40 3.15 17.13 -11.25
CA CYS A 40 2.23 16.02 -11.04
C CYS A 40 1.07 16.07 -12.03
N ILE A 41 0.95 15.08 -12.91
CA ILE A 41 -0.16 14.92 -13.86
C ILE A 41 -1.15 13.93 -13.23
N LEU A 42 -2.19 14.42 -12.55
CA LEU A 42 -3.14 13.60 -11.80
C LEU A 42 -4.58 13.95 -12.18
N HIS A 43 -5.48 12.98 -12.01
CA HIS A 43 -6.90 13.23 -12.20
C HIS A 43 -7.47 14.12 -11.09
N GLU A 44 -8.44 14.96 -11.44
CA GLU A 44 -9.26 15.68 -10.45
C GLU A 44 -10.10 14.66 -9.68
N ALA A 45 -10.14 14.76 -8.35
CA ALA A 45 -10.90 13.83 -7.54
C ALA A 45 -12.42 14.03 -7.70
N PRO A 46 -13.17 12.95 -7.99
CA PRO A 46 -14.62 13.01 -7.97
C PRO A 46 -15.12 13.33 -6.55
N HIS A 47 -16.33 13.83 -6.45
CA HIS A 47 -16.89 14.24 -5.16
C HIS A 47 -16.86 13.12 -4.10
N SER A 48 -17.06 11.87 -4.53
CA SER A 48 -17.03 10.68 -3.67
C SER A 48 -15.66 10.33 -3.09
N GLU A 49 -14.57 10.87 -3.63
CA GLU A 49 -13.19 10.61 -3.19
C GLU A 49 -12.58 11.79 -2.42
N ARG A 50 -13.27 12.93 -2.32
CA ARG A 50 -12.72 14.14 -1.71
C ARG A 50 -12.37 14.00 -0.24
N GLU A 51 -13.07 13.15 0.49
CA GLU A 51 -12.76 12.85 1.89
C GLU A 51 -11.41 12.13 2.07
N MET A 52 -10.92 11.49 1.00
CA MET A 52 -9.61 10.82 0.99
C MET A 52 -8.46 11.78 0.67
N MET A 53 -8.75 13.04 0.32
CA MET A 53 -7.74 14.07 0.06
C MET A 53 -7.32 14.69 1.39
N ASP A 54 -6.67 13.90 2.24
CA ASP A 54 -6.42 14.13 3.65
C ASP A 54 -5.00 14.64 3.96
N TYR A 55 -4.20 14.88 2.91
CA TYR A 55 -2.83 15.38 3.03
C TYR A 55 -2.58 16.58 2.12
N GLU A 56 -2.11 17.67 2.71
CA GLU A 56 -1.63 18.86 2.01
C GLU A 56 -0.14 18.70 1.66
N ILE A 57 0.20 18.83 0.38
CA ILE A 57 1.60 18.85 -0.09
C ILE A 57 2.36 19.99 0.56
N LYS A 58 3.51 19.69 1.14
CA LYS A 58 4.39 20.66 1.83
C LYS A 58 5.47 21.21 0.91
N SER A 59 5.85 20.49 -0.13
CA SER A 59 6.91 20.86 -1.06
C SER A 59 6.49 22.00 -1.98
N LYS A 60 7.28 23.09 -1.96
CA LYS A 60 7.03 24.31 -2.77
C LYS A 60 7.37 24.14 -4.25
N ASN A 61 8.21 23.17 -4.59
CA ASN A 61 8.65 22.87 -5.96
C ASN A 61 7.77 21.82 -6.67
N LEU A 62 6.60 21.51 -6.12
CA LEU A 62 5.60 20.62 -6.73
C LEU A 62 4.45 21.45 -7.31
N ARG A 63 4.08 21.15 -8.55
CA ARG A 63 2.93 21.74 -9.25
C ARG A 63 1.97 20.64 -9.71
N LEU A 64 0.68 20.85 -9.49
CA LEU A 64 -0.38 19.97 -9.99
C LEU A 64 -0.84 20.44 -11.39
N VAL A 65 -0.86 19.52 -12.35
CA VAL A 65 -1.55 19.66 -13.65
C VAL A 65 -2.69 18.66 -13.66
N ARG A 66 -3.91 19.18 -13.65
CA ARG A 66 -5.12 18.37 -13.50
C ARG A 66 -5.57 17.74 -14.80
N LEU A 67 -5.82 16.46 -14.77
CA LEU A 67 -6.58 15.75 -15.78
C LEU A 67 -8.06 15.76 -15.41
N ALA A 68 -8.93 15.61 -16.39
CA ALA A 68 -10.37 15.57 -16.14
C ALA A 68 -10.77 14.43 -15.20
N THR A 69 -11.90 14.60 -14.52
CA THR A 69 -12.49 13.58 -13.62
C THR A 69 -13.15 12.49 -14.45
N TYR A 70 -12.71 11.25 -14.29
CA TYR A 70 -13.32 10.09 -14.93
C TYR A 70 -13.55 8.95 -13.94
N SER A 71 -14.77 8.46 -13.92
CA SER A 71 -15.22 7.40 -13.01
C SER A 71 -14.84 5.98 -13.45
N SER A 72 -14.45 5.78 -14.72
CA SER A 72 -14.18 4.44 -15.26
C SER A 72 -13.00 4.42 -16.23
N ILE A 73 -12.38 3.24 -16.36
CA ILE A 73 -11.28 3.03 -17.32
C ILE A 73 -11.71 3.33 -18.76
N PRO A 74 -12.86 2.84 -19.27
CA PRO A 74 -13.31 3.17 -20.64
C PRO A 74 -13.44 4.68 -20.88
N ASN A 75 -13.99 5.42 -19.93
CA ASN A 75 -14.13 6.88 -20.05
C ASN A 75 -12.77 7.59 -20.17
N ARG A 76 -11.74 7.09 -19.48
CA ARG A 76 -10.37 7.64 -19.60
C ARG A 76 -9.79 7.44 -21.00
N TYR A 77 -10.14 6.34 -21.69
CA TYR A 77 -9.71 6.11 -23.06
C TYR A 77 -10.51 6.95 -24.07
N ILE A 78 -11.83 6.98 -23.96
CA ILE A 78 -12.73 7.72 -24.86
C ILE A 78 -12.37 9.22 -24.85
N ASN A 79 -12.12 9.77 -23.66
CA ASN A 79 -11.81 11.19 -23.46
C ASN A 79 -10.30 11.47 -23.34
N SER A 80 -9.47 10.63 -23.95
CA SER A 80 -8.01 10.73 -23.81
C SER A 80 -7.39 11.92 -24.58
N ARG A 81 -8.12 12.61 -25.45
CA ARG A 81 -7.58 13.72 -26.26
C ARG A 81 -6.96 14.82 -25.40
N ASP A 82 -7.67 15.26 -24.36
CA ASP A 82 -7.16 16.30 -23.45
C ASP A 82 -5.98 15.79 -22.62
N SER A 83 -6.05 14.54 -22.16
CA SER A 83 -4.93 13.91 -21.45
C SER A 83 -3.67 13.82 -22.33
N VAL A 84 -3.82 13.48 -23.62
CA VAL A 84 -2.70 13.44 -24.59
C VAL A 84 -2.14 14.84 -24.84
N LYS A 85 -2.97 15.86 -24.94
CA LYS A 85 -2.53 17.26 -25.07
C LYS A 85 -1.67 17.66 -23.88
N ILE A 86 -2.15 17.42 -22.67
CA ILE A 86 -1.43 17.72 -21.42
C ILE A 86 -0.10 16.94 -21.35
N ILE A 87 -0.10 15.62 -21.67
CA ILE A 87 1.11 14.80 -21.70
C ILE A 87 2.18 15.41 -22.65
N LYS A 88 1.78 15.90 -23.84
CA LYS A 88 2.69 16.52 -24.79
C LYS A 88 3.21 17.88 -24.29
N GLU A 89 2.33 18.72 -23.75
CA GLU A 89 2.70 20.02 -23.19
C GLU A 89 3.68 19.90 -22.04
N VAL A 90 3.38 19.02 -21.05
CA VAL A 90 4.28 18.78 -19.90
C VAL A 90 5.59 18.16 -20.34
N SER A 91 5.60 17.30 -21.37
CA SER A 91 6.83 16.74 -21.93
C SER A 91 7.81 17.82 -22.42
N GLY A 92 7.32 18.98 -22.86
CA GLY A 92 8.16 20.14 -23.21
C GLY A 92 8.86 20.80 -22.02
N LEU A 93 8.27 20.71 -20.82
CA LEU A 93 8.67 21.46 -19.62
C LEU A 93 9.64 20.72 -18.68
N VAL A 94 9.76 19.40 -18.82
CA VAL A 94 10.52 18.54 -17.89
C VAL A 94 11.57 17.70 -18.63
N ASP A 95 12.45 17.07 -17.90
CA ASP A 95 13.56 16.26 -18.43
C ASP A 95 13.18 14.78 -18.54
N GLY A 96 12.23 14.30 -17.75
CA GLY A 96 11.74 12.91 -17.76
C GLY A 96 10.40 12.76 -17.02
N VAL A 97 9.87 11.54 -16.98
CA VAL A 97 8.64 11.22 -16.24
C VAL A 97 8.80 9.97 -15.39
N LEU A 98 8.39 10.03 -14.13
CA LEU A 98 8.17 8.88 -13.26
C LEU A 98 6.69 8.48 -13.32
N ILE A 99 6.42 7.30 -13.82
CA ILE A 99 5.06 6.76 -13.88
C ILE A 99 4.91 5.65 -12.83
N ARG A 100 4.00 5.85 -11.90
CA ARG A 100 3.59 4.80 -10.97
C ARG A 100 2.44 4.00 -11.60
N ALA A 101 2.74 2.78 -12.01
CA ALA A 101 1.77 1.89 -12.64
C ALA A 101 1.09 0.98 -11.57
N SER A 102 -0.09 0.41 -11.81
CA SER A 102 -0.76 0.44 -13.12
C SER A 102 -1.63 1.69 -13.28
N THR A 103 -1.49 2.34 -14.43
CA THR A 103 -2.34 3.49 -14.80
C THR A 103 -2.95 3.29 -16.19
N PRO A 104 -4.25 3.55 -16.39
CA PRO A 104 -4.89 3.42 -17.70
C PRO A 104 -4.25 4.29 -18.78
N LEU A 105 -3.53 5.36 -18.41
CA LEU A 105 -2.89 6.26 -19.37
C LEU A 105 -1.50 5.78 -19.84
N LEU A 106 -0.97 4.68 -19.31
CA LEU A 106 0.36 4.15 -19.68
C LEU A 106 0.57 4.00 -21.19
N PRO A 107 -0.40 3.46 -22.00
CA PRO A 107 -0.23 3.35 -23.43
C PRO A 107 -0.06 4.71 -24.14
N PHE A 108 -0.66 5.78 -23.60
CA PHE A 108 -0.52 7.13 -24.16
C PHE A 108 0.86 7.72 -23.84
N PHE A 109 1.36 7.53 -22.63
CA PHE A 109 2.75 7.86 -22.30
C PHE A 109 3.72 7.11 -23.21
N LYS A 110 3.57 5.81 -23.38
CA LYS A 110 4.39 5.00 -24.28
C LYS A 110 4.40 5.55 -25.71
N LYS A 111 3.26 6.03 -26.22
CA LYS A 111 3.12 6.53 -27.59
C LYS A 111 3.62 7.97 -27.77
N TYR A 112 3.30 8.85 -26.83
CA TYR A 112 3.47 10.30 -27.01
C TYR A 112 4.62 10.92 -26.22
N TRP A 113 5.12 10.25 -25.17
CA TRP A 113 6.27 10.71 -24.40
C TRP A 113 7.58 10.30 -25.09
N LYS A 114 8.47 11.27 -25.37
CA LYS A 114 9.71 11.04 -26.12
C LYS A 114 10.98 11.21 -25.30
N LYS A 115 10.85 11.67 -24.06
CA LYS A 115 11.96 11.85 -23.10
C LYS A 115 12.14 10.61 -22.21
N PRO A 116 13.19 10.51 -21.40
CA PRO A 116 13.37 9.42 -20.44
C PRO A 116 12.10 9.14 -19.62
N LEU A 117 11.78 7.87 -19.47
CA LEU A 117 10.64 7.38 -18.71
C LEU A 117 11.13 6.38 -17.67
N PHE A 118 10.70 6.58 -16.43
CA PHE A 118 11.00 5.75 -15.28
C PHE A 118 9.68 5.11 -14.83
N LEU A 119 9.68 3.80 -14.64
CA LEU A 119 8.46 3.04 -14.37
C LEU A 119 8.52 2.47 -12.95
N MET A 120 7.52 2.75 -12.12
CA MET A 120 7.37 2.19 -10.79
C MET A 120 6.16 1.27 -10.76
N LEU A 121 6.37 -0.05 -10.75
CA LEU A 121 5.33 -1.07 -10.70
C LEU A 121 4.99 -1.39 -9.25
N VAL A 122 3.73 -1.24 -8.86
CA VAL A 122 3.28 -1.45 -7.48
C VAL A 122 2.28 -2.60 -7.35
N SER A 123 1.83 -3.16 -8.47
CA SER A 123 0.94 -4.32 -8.55
C SER A 123 1.02 -4.94 -9.94
N ASP A 124 0.66 -6.21 -10.04
CA ASP A 124 0.42 -6.88 -11.32
C ASP A 124 -1.03 -6.64 -11.74
N ALA A 125 -1.22 -6.06 -12.92
CA ALA A 125 -2.54 -5.74 -13.46
C ALA A 125 -3.40 -6.98 -13.79
N THR A 126 -2.81 -8.17 -13.79
CA THR A 126 -3.51 -9.43 -14.11
C THR A 126 -3.94 -10.22 -12.87
N LEU A 127 -3.39 -9.90 -11.70
CA LEU A 127 -3.71 -10.59 -10.45
C LEU A 127 -5.14 -10.31 -9.96
N GLY A 128 -5.81 -11.35 -9.51
CA GLY A 128 -7.15 -11.25 -8.91
C GLY A 128 -8.31 -11.08 -9.90
N LEU A 129 -8.05 -11.02 -11.20
CA LEU A 129 -9.10 -10.88 -12.22
C LEU A 129 -10.07 -12.07 -12.26
N GLU A 130 -9.62 -13.23 -11.82
CA GLU A 130 -10.44 -14.45 -11.76
C GLU A 130 -11.58 -14.33 -10.74
N ASN A 131 -11.39 -13.53 -9.71
CA ASN A 131 -12.34 -13.36 -8.60
C ASN A 131 -13.23 -12.11 -8.75
N LEU A 132 -13.22 -11.43 -9.90
CA LEU A 132 -14.07 -10.26 -10.12
C LEU A 132 -15.56 -10.63 -10.08
N PRO A 133 -16.39 -9.89 -9.31
CA PRO A 133 -17.84 -10.09 -9.24
C PRO A 133 -18.55 -9.51 -10.45
N GLN A 134 -18.16 -9.92 -11.65
CA GLN A 134 -18.69 -9.41 -12.93
C GLN A 134 -19.32 -10.54 -13.75
N PRO A 135 -20.35 -10.26 -14.59
CA PRO A 135 -20.87 -11.21 -15.55
C PRO A 135 -19.77 -11.78 -16.45
N ARG A 136 -19.90 -13.04 -16.88
CA ARG A 136 -18.86 -13.77 -17.65
C ARG A 136 -18.34 -12.99 -18.86
N TRP A 137 -19.23 -12.39 -19.66
CA TRP A 137 -18.85 -11.60 -20.85
C TRP A 137 -17.99 -10.39 -20.51
N ARG A 138 -18.38 -9.64 -19.45
CA ARG A 138 -17.65 -8.46 -18.99
C ARG A 138 -16.30 -8.84 -18.40
N LYS A 139 -16.22 -9.96 -17.66
CA LYS A 139 -14.98 -10.52 -17.14
C LYS A 139 -14.01 -10.87 -18.27
N THR A 140 -14.51 -11.47 -19.36
CA THR A 140 -13.69 -11.79 -20.54
C THR A 140 -13.10 -10.53 -21.17
N LEU A 141 -13.89 -9.46 -21.34
CA LEU A 141 -13.40 -8.20 -21.87
C LEU A 141 -12.33 -7.55 -20.96
N ILE A 142 -12.55 -7.59 -19.65
CA ILE A 142 -11.56 -7.10 -18.67
C ILE A 142 -10.26 -7.91 -18.76
N MET A 143 -10.34 -9.23 -18.89
CA MET A 143 -9.16 -10.11 -19.03
C MET A 143 -8.39 -9.83 -20.34
N ILE A 144 -9.08 -9.63 -21.46
CA ILE A 144 -8.44 -9.29 -22.74
C ILE A 144 -7.71 -7.96 -22.61
N TRP A 145 -8.39 -6.95 -22.05
CA TRP A 145 -7.79 -5.64 -21.81
C TRP A 145 -6.58 -5.72 -20.88
N ALA A 146 -6.69 -6.47 -19.78
CA ALA A 146 -5.60 -6.60 -18.81
C ALA A 146 -4.36 -7.31 -19.41
N LYS A 147 -4.55 -8.36 -20.22
CA LYS A 147 -3.45 -9.02 -20.96
C LYS A 147 -2.79 -8.08 -21.94
N TRP A 148 -3.57 -7.30 -22.70
CA TRP A 148 -3.05 -6.29 -23.61
C TRP A 148 -2.29 -5.20 -22.85
N TYR A 149 -2.83 -4.73 -21.72
CA TYR A 149 -2.20 -3.75 -20.85
C TYR A 149 -0.87 -4.28 -20.30
N ALA A 150 -0.84 -5.48 -19.71
CA ALA A 150 0.36 -6.11 -19.17
C ALA A 150 1.46 -6.29 -20.24
N LYS A 151 1.09 -6.62 -21.48
CA LYS A 151 2.04 -6.66 -22.61
C LYS A 151 2.66 -5.28 -22.89
N ASN A 152 1.87 -4.22 -22.86
CA ASN A 152 2.37 -2.85 -23.05
C ASN A 152 3.26 -2.40 -21.88
N GLU A 153 2.89 -2.74 -20.67
CA GLU A 153 3.65 -2.45 -19.44
C GLU A 153 5.01 -3.14 -19.50
N LEU A 154 5.05 -4.44 -19.80
CA LEU A 154 6.31 -5.19 -19.93
C LEU A 154 7.21 -4.65 -21.06
N GLN A 155 6.61 -4.27 -22.22
CA GLN A 155 7.39 -3.66 -23.30
C GLN A 155 8.00 -2.31 -22.92
N LEU A 156 7.33 -1.55 -22.07
CA LEU A 156 7.84 -0.29 -21.53
C LEU A 156 8.91 -0.56 -20.47
N ALA A 157 8.67 -1.51 -19.56
CA ALA A 157 9.60 -1.90 -18.53
C ALA A 157 10.98 -2.32 -19.11
N LYS A 158 11.00 -3.07 -20.21
CA LYS A 158 12.23 -3.47 -20.91
C LYS A 158 13.09 -2.31 -21.45
N ARG A 159 12.54 -1.11 -21.56
CA ARG A 159 13.19 0.07 -22.16
C ARG A 159 13.38 1.21 -21.16
N SER A 160 13.02 1.00 -19.91
CA SER A 160 12.98 2.03 -18.89
C SER A 160 13.69 1.53 -17.63
N LEU A 161 14.27 2.45 -16.86
CA LEU A 161 14.54 2.14 -15.47
C LEU A 161 13.22 1.71 -14.81
N THR A 162 13.15 0.47 -14.36
CA THR A 162 11.96 -0.11 -13.76
C THR A 162 12.20 -0.39 -12.28
N ILE A 163 11.33 0.15 -11.46
CA ILE A 163 11.33 -0.03 -10.01
C ILE A 163 10.11 -0.87 -9.64
N VAL A 164 10.29 -1.87 -8.79
CA VAL A 164 9.21 -2.67 -8.22
C VAL A 164 9.21 -2.54 -6.70
N ASN A 165 8.05 -2.67 -6.08
CA ASN A 165 7.89 -2.50 -4.64
C ASN A 165 7.76 -3.81 -3.86
N SER A 166 7.83 -4.95 -4.54
CA SER A 166 7.68 -6.26 -3.91
C SER A 166 8.63 -7.30 -4.50
N GLN A 167 9.06 -8.24 -3.66
CA GLN A 167 9.93 -9.35 -4.08
C GLN A 167 9.27 -10.19 -5.16
N MET A 168 7.98 -10.45 -5.06
CA MET A 168 7.23 -11.23 -6.06
C MET A 168 7.30 -10.61 -7.45
N LEU A 169 7.11 -9.28 -7.56
CA LEU A 169 7.24 -8.57 -8.84
C LEU A 169 8.69 -8.60 -9.33
N PHE A 170 9.66 -8.43 -8.44
CA PHE A 170 11.08 -8.51 -8.78
C PHE A 170 11.42 -9.88 -9.40
N ASP A 171 11.06 -10.96 -8.72
CA ASP A 171 11.34 -12.32 -9.18
C ASP A 171 10.63 -12.66 -10.50
N SER A 172 9.43 -12.13 -10.73
CA SER A 172 8.67 -12.34 -11.98
C SER A 172 9.24 -11.59 -13.19
N LEU A 173 10.00 -10.52 -12.96
CA LEU A 173 10.50 -9.61 -13.99
C LEU A 173 12.02 -9.66 -14.19
N ARG A 174 12.81 -10.16 -13.23
CA ARG A 174 14.29 -10.12 -13.26
C ARG A 174 14.92 -10.78 -14.49
N GLU A 175 14.27 -11.77 -15.08
CA GLU A 175 14.74 -12.42 -16.33
C GLU A 175 14.23 -11.74 -17.61
N LYS A 176 13.35 -10.74 -17.46
CA LYS A 176 12.65 -10.08 -18.58
C LYS A 176 13.01 -8.60 -18.74
N VAL A 177 13.56 -7.99 -17.69
CA VAL A 177 13.82 -6.54 -17.60
C VAL A 177 15.24 -6.34 -17.08
N ASP A 178 16.11 -5.75 -17.90
CA ASP A 178 17.52 -5.60 -17.59
C ASP A 178 17.80 -4.56 -16.49
N ASP A 179 17.11 -3.41 -16.53
CA ASP A 179 17.27 -2.31 -15.57
C ASP A 179 16.13 -2.36 -14.54
N LEU A 180 16.16 -3.40 -13.70
CA LEU A 180 15.14 -3.69 -12.68
C LEU A 180 15.70 -3.50 -11.28
N ASN A 181 15.00 -2.70 -10.46
CA ASN A 181 15.40 -2.38 -9.09
C ASN A 181 14.22 -2.62 -8.11
N LEU A 182 14.54 -3.11 -6.91
CA LEU A 182 13.58 -3.33 -5.85
C LEU A 182 13.66 -2.19 -4.82
N ILE A 183 12.64 -1.34 -4.75
CA ILE A 183 12.51 -0.29 -3.73
C ILE A 183 11.17 -0.43 -3.04
N GLN A 184 11.21 -0.78 -1.77
CA GLN A 184 10.00 -0.91 -0.96
C GLN A 184 9.36 0.46 -0.70
N THR A 185 8.03 0.53 -0.83
CA THR A 185 7.28 1.74 -0.48
C THR A 185 7.01 1.78 1.00
N THR A 186 7.11 2.98 1.58
CA THR A 186 6.84 3.25 2.99
C THR A 186 6.02 4.53 3.15
N THR A 187 5.48 4.73 4.35
CA THR A 187 4.83 5.96 4.81
C THR A 187 5.55 6.53 6.03
N LEU A 188 6.60 5.83 6.50
CA LEU A 188 7.35 6.21 7.69
C LEU A 188 8.39 7.27 7.41
N SER A 189 8.48 8.26 8.28
CA SER A 189 9.62 9.17 8.40
C SER A 189 10.52 8.76 9.57
N THR A 190 11.73 9.33 9.62
CA THR A 190 12.66 9.13 10.73
C THR A 190 12.11 9.58 12.10
N GLN A 191 11.06 10.41 12.13
CA GLN A 191 10.42 10.91 13.34
C GLN A 191 9.29 10.01 13.86
N ASP A 192 8.88 9.00 13.11
CA ASP A 192 7.71 8.19 13.40
C ASP A 192 7.97 7.05 14.39
N PHE A 193 9.22 6.81 14.75
CA PHE A 193 9.62 5.69 15.59
C PHE A 193 9.23 5.90 17.06
N PHE A 194 8.51 4.92 17.58
CA PHE A 194 8.14 4.84 18.99
C PHE A 194 8.96 3.76 19.68
N VAL A 195 9.40 4.04 20.93
CA VAL A 195 10.24 3.11 21.68
C VAL A 195 9.48 2.58 22.87
N ARG A 196 9.28 1.28 22.91
CA ARG A 196 8.86 0.50 24.08
C ARG A 196 9.58 -0.85 24.06
N GLU A 197 9.76 -1.44 25.21
CA GLU A 197 10.50 -2.70 25.34
C GLU A 197 9.61 -3.92 25.15
N ASP A 198 8.35 -3.86 25.61
CA ASP A 198 7.40 -4.97 25.58
C ASP A 198 5.96 -4.47 25.51
N THR A 199 5.05 -5.38 25.14
CA THR A 199 3.60 -5.21 25.09
C THR A 199 2.92 -6.29 25.93
N CYS A 200 1.60 -6.38 25.90
CA CYS A 200 0.82 -7.39 26.65
C CYS A 200 1.08 -7.35 28.18
N ARG A 201 1.26 -6.15 28.73
CA ARG A 201 1.52 -5.94 30.17
C ARG A 201 0.25 -5.77 30.99
N GLY A 202 -0.89 -5.54 30.32
CA GLY A 202 -2.20 -5.42 30.96
C GLY A 202 -2.92 -6.76 31.06
N GLU A 203 -3.96 -6.80 31.87
CA GLU A 203 -4.86 -7.97 31.93
C GLU A 203 -5.61 -8.16 30.61
N ARG A 204 -6.00 -7.06 29.97
CA ARG A 204 -6.72 -7.06 28.71
C ARG A 204 -5.81 -6.64 27.56
N ILE A 205 -5.70 -7.50 26.54
CA ILE A 205 -4.77 -7.36 25.43
C ILE A 205 -5.50 -6.85 24.18
N ARG A 206 -4.93 -5.84 23.56
CA ARG A 206 -5.45 -5.20 22.36
C ARG A 206 -4.80 -5.73 21.09
N LEU A 207 -5.56 -6.46 20.28
CA LEU A 207 -5.17 -6.79 18.91
C LEU A 207 -5.57 -5.65 17.98
N ILE A 208 -4.78 -5.38 16.95
CA ILE A 208 -5.11 -4.41 15.90
C ILE A 208 -4.91 -5.01 14.50
N PHE A 209 -5.84 -4.71 13.61
CA PHE A 209 -5.67 -4.81 12.16
C PHE A 209 -5.75 -3.41 11.57
N ALA A 210 -4.84 -3.10 10.63
CA ALA A 210 -4.91 -1.87 9.86
C ALA A 210 -4.78 -2.16 8.35
N GLY A 211 -5.68 -1.57 7.57
CA GLY A 211 -5.74 -1.77 6.12
C GLY A 211 -7.16 -1.74 5.58
N ARG A 212 -7.32 -2.10 4.32
CA ARG A 212 -8.67 -2.24 3.75
C ARG A 212 -9.42 -3.38 4.42
N ILE A 213 -10.59 -3.08 4.97
CA ILE A 213 -11.45 -4.08 5.61
C ILE A 213 -12.14 -4.89 4.51
N SER A 214 -11.70 -6.13 4.31
CA SER A 214 -12.25 -7.04 3.30
C SER A 214 -11.98 -8.50 3.66
N ARG A 215 -12.75 -9.43 3.10
CA ARG A 215 -12.62 -10.88 3.36
C ARG A 215 -11.21 -11.41 3.07
N ILE A 216 -10.59 -10.96 1.97
CA ILE A 216 -9.26 -11.43 1.56
C ILE A 216 -8.14 -11.05 2.54
N LYS A 217 -8.41 -10.15 3.49
CA LYS A 217 -7.48 -9.76 4.56
C LYS A 217 -7.55 -10.69 5.77
N GLY A 218 -8.43 -11.71 5.75
CA GLY A 218 -8.53 -12.73 6.77
C GLY A 218 -9.03 -12.23 8.12
N ILE A 219 -9.83 -11.15 8.16
CA ILE A 219 -10.38 -10.58 9.41
C ILE A 219 -11.22 -11.62 10.16
N LEU A 220 -12.01 -12.41 9.44
CA LEU A 220 -12.82 -13.45 10.04
C LEU A 220 -11.95 -14.58 10.61
N ASP A 221 -10.84 -14.94 9.95
CA ASP A 221 -9.88 -15.94 10.45
C ASP A 221 -9.22 -15.45 11.75
N ILE A 222 -8.90 -14.14 11.84
CA ILE A 222 -8.38 -13.52 13.08
C ILE A 222 -9.40 -13.62 14.21
N MET A 223 -10.68 -13.37 13.93
CA MET A 223 -11.74 -13.47 14.93
C MET A 223 -11.92 -14.90 15.44
N GLU A 224 -11.84 -15.90 14.57
CA GLU A 224 -11.91 -17.31 14.99
C GLU A 224 -10.69 -17.72 15.82
N ALA A 225 -9.49 -17.31 15.45
CA ALA A 225 -8.28 -17.54 16.23
C ALA A 225 -8.36 -16.83 17.61
N MET A 226 -8.86 -15.60 17.65
CA MET A 226 -9.11 -14.87 18.90
C MET A 226 -10.12 -15.61 19.79
N ALA A 227 -11.20 -16.16 19.23
CA ALA A 227 -12.19 -16.92 19.99
C ALA A 227 -11.59 -18.19 20.63
N ASN A 228 -10.67 -18.87 19.92
CA ASN A 228 -9.94 -20.02 20.46
C ASN A 228 -9.07 -19.61 21.64
N LEU A 229 -8.31 -18.54 21.53
CA LEU A 229 -7.44 -18.03 22.60
C LEU A 229 -8.26 -17.55 23.81
N ARG A 230 -9.44 -16.97 23.61
CA ARG A 230 -10.33 -16.60 24.70
C ARG A 230 -10.82 -17.81 25.52
N LYS A 231 -11.07 -18.96 24.87
CA LYS A 231 -11.39 -20.22 25.57
C LYS A 231 -10.21 -20.73 26.40
N GLU A 232 -8.99 -20.35 26.04
CA GLU A 232 -7.76 -20.65 26.80
C GLU A 232 -7.51 -19.66 27.95
N GLY A 233 -8.36 -18.65 28.13
CA GLY A 233 -8.31 -17.68 29.23
C GLY A 233 -7.68 -16.33 28.90
N PHE A 234 -7.28 -16.06 27.65
CA PHE A 234 -6.80 -14.73 27.27
C PHE A 234 -7.95 -13.72 27.18
N ASP A 235 -7.84 -12.57 27.85
CA ASP A 235 -8.80 -11.47 27.68
C ASP A 235 -8.35 -10.57 26.51
N LEU A 236 -8.98 -10.78 25.35
CA LEU A 236 -8.63 -10.14 24.08
C LEU A 236 -9.77 -9.26 23.56
N TYR A 237 -9.42 -8.12 22.96
CA TYR A 237 -10.30 -7.36 22.09
C TYR A 237 -9.58 -6.98 20.80
N PHE A 238 -10.33 -6.67 19.76
CA PHE A 238 -9.79 -6.52 18.41
C PHE A 238 -10.31 -5.25 17.74
N ASP A 239 -9.39 -4.40 17.36
CA ASP A 239 -9.68 -3.13 16.70
C ASP A 239 -9.35 -3.20 15.21
N LEU A 240 -10.29 -2.76 14.40
CA LEU A 240 -10.22 -2.70 12.95
C LEU A 240 -10.08 -1.26 12.50
N VAL A 241 -8.94 -0.93 11.88
CA VAL A 241 -8.67 0.40 11.36
C VAL A 241 -8.55 0.35 9.83
N GLY A 242 -9.33 1.16 9.13
CA GLY A 242 -9.23 1.29 7.69
C GLY A 242 -10.56 1.53 6.98
N MET A 243 -10.50 1.50 5.66
CA MET A 243 -11.66 1.72 4.81
C MET A 243 -12.39 0.42 4.52
N VAL A 244 -13.71 0.52 4.46
CA VAL A 244 -14.59 -0.52 3.94
C VAL A 244 -15.13 -0.07 2.60
N ASP A 245 -15.18 -0.98 1.62
CA ASP A 245 -15.88 -0.70 0.36
C ASP A 245 -17.38 -0.54 0.65
N LYS A 246 -17.99 0.53 0.13
CA LYS A 246 -19.42 0.86 0.33
C LYS A 246 -20.36 -0.27 -0.12
N SER A 247 -19.92 -1.11 -1.04
CA SER A 247 -20.66 -2.28 -1.53
C SER A 247 -20.41 -3.56 -0.73
N SER A 248 -19.57 -3.52 0.30
CA SER A 248 -19.12 -4.71 1.04
C SER A 248 -20.06 -5.03 2.20
N GLU A 249 -20.43 -6.30 2.32
CA GLU A 249 -21.19 -6.86 3.45
C GLU A 249 -20.28 -7.23 4.65
N ILE A 250 -18.99 -6.95 4.57
CA ILE A 250 -18.00 -7.46 5.53
C ILE A 250 -18.28 -7.04 6.98
N LEU A 251 -18.78 -5.83 7.23
CA LEU A 251 -19.14 -5.39 8.60
C LEU A 251 -20.28 -6.22 9.16
N ASN A 252 -21.33 -6.48 8.36
CA ASN A 252 -22.44 -7.35 8.76
C ASN A 252 -21.98 -8.78 9.07
N GLU A 253 -20.97 -9.28 8.34
CA GLU A 253 -20.38 -10.59 8.58
C GLU A 253 -19.58 -10.62 9.88
N ILE A 254 -18.80 -9.57 10.16
CA ILE A 254 -18.07 -9.38 11.41
C ILE A 254 -19.04 -9.38 12.59
N ASP A 255 -20.14 -8.63 12.50
CA ASP A 255 -21.16 -8.56 13.56
C ASP A 255 -21.80 -9.94 13.82
N ARG A 256 -22.23 -10.63 12.75
CA ARG A 256 -22.82 -11.99 12.87
C ARG A 256 -21.84 -12.99 13.46
N LEU A 257 -20.58 -12.93 13.05
CA LEU A 257 -19.53 -13.81 13.57
C LEU A 257 -19.23 -13.48 15.04
N SER A 258 -19.20 -12.20 15.41
CA SER A 258 -19.02 -11.77 16.81
C SER A 258 -20.10 -12.31 17.71
N GLU A 259 -21.38 -12.28 17.28
CA GLU A 259 -22.49 -12.89 18.03
C GLU A 259 -22.34 -14.41 18.15
N LYS A 260 -22.05 -15.10 17.05
CA LYS A 260 -21.84 -16.56 17.01
C LYS A 260 -20.72 -17.03 17.93
N LEU A 261 -19.65 -16.25 18.04
CA LEU A 261 -18.46 -16.58 18.85
C LEU A 261 -18.52 -16.02 20.28
N ASN A 262 -19.64 -15.43 20.70
CA ASN A 262 -19.79 -14.76 22.02
C ASN A 262 -18.74 -13.66 22.24
N MET A 263 -18.45 -12.88 21.21
CA MET A 263 -17.49 -11.76 21.23
C MET A 263 -18.14 -10.39 21.00
N LYS A 264 -19.44 -10.26 21.28
CA LYS A 264 -20.15 -8.99 21.14
C LYS A 264 -19.50 -7.91 22.02
N GLY A 265 -19.18 -6.76 21.41
CA GLY A 265 -18.48 -5.67 22.09
C GLY A 265 -16.97 -5.89 22.31
N LEU A 266 -16.37 -6.88 21.64
CA LEU A 266 -14.92 -7.14 21.68
C LEU A 266 -14.23 -6.90 20.34
N VAL A 267 -15.00 -6.68 19.27
CA VAL A 267 -14.48 -6.31 17.95
C VAL A 267 -15.02 -4.92 17.62
N HIS A 268 -14.11 -3.96 17.40
CA HIS A 268 -14.47 -2.57 17.17
C HIS A 268 -14.00 -2.10 15.80
N TYR A 269 -14.89 -1.55 15.01
CA TYR A 269 -14.53 -0.84 13.79
C TYR A 269 -14.29 0.63 14.10
N LEU A 270 -13.02 1.06 14.07
CA LEU A 270 -12.61 2.43 14.40
C LEU A 270 -12.67 3.39 13.19
N GLY A 271 -13.00 2.87 12.01
CA GLY A 271 -13.01 3.66 10.80
C GLY A 271 -11.61 3.94 10.23
N TYR A 272 -11.57 4.82 9.24
CA TYR A 272 -10.32 5.22 8.58
C TYR A 272 -9.49 6.14 9.49
N ARG A 273 -8.17 5.96 9.43
CA ARG A 273 -7.16 6.87 10.01
C ARG A 273 -6.20 7.31 8.92
N THR A 274 -5.90 8.59 8.88
CA THR A 274 -4.89 9.13 7.96
C THR A 274 -3.52 8.51 8.23
N ALA A 275 -2.81 8.11 7.17
CA ALA A 275 -1.44 7.62 7.27
C ALA A 275 -0.52 8.67 7.94
N GLY A 276 0.37 8.22 8.80
CA GLY A 276 1.19 9.06 9.67
C GLY A 276 0.66 9.05 11.11
N SER A 277 0.69 10.19 11.81
CA SER A 277 0.48 10.27 13.26
C SER A 277 -0.80 9.63 13.76
N GLN A 278 -1.93 9.83 13.09
CA GLN A 278 -3.22 9.26 13.52
C GLN A 278 -3.20 7.73 13.50
N LEU A 279 -2.70 7.15 12.42
CA LEU A 279 -2.63 5.69 12.30
C LEU A 279 -1.57 5.10 13.24
N LEU A 280 -0.41 5.73 13.33
CA LEU A 280 0.67 5.29 14.23
C LEU A 280 0.25 5.30 15.69
N GLU A 281 -0.59 6.25 16.11
CA GLU A 281 -1.13 6.29 17.48
C GLU A 281 -2.00 5.07 17.79
N GLU A 282 -2.75 4.53 16.82
CA GLU A 282 -3.52 3.31 17.03
C GLU A 282 -2.61 2.08 17.23
N TYR A 283 -1.50 1.99 16.49
CA TYR A 283 -0.50 0.94 16.73
C TYR A 283 0.18 1.06 18.10
N ARG A 284 0.54 2.29 18.51
CA ARG A 284 1.19 2.54 19.82
C ARG A 284 0.33 2.13 21.00
N LYS A 285 -0.99 2.25 20.88
CA LYS A 285 -1.97 1.81 21.89
C LYS A 285 -2.23 0.31 21.86
N SER A 286 -1.78 -0.40 20.82
CA SER A 286 -2.07 -1.83 20.62
C SER A 286 -0.94 -2.71 21.13
N ASP A 287 -1.28 -3.93 21.50
CA ASP A 287 -0.32 -4.92 21.98
C ASP A 287 0.23 -5.80 20.85
N VAL A 288 -0.59 -6.21 19.89
CA VAL A 288 -0.20 -7.05 18.75
C VAL A 288 -0.90 -6.59 17.48
N PHE A 289 -0.13 -6.41 16.41
CA PHE A 289 -0.66 -6.21 15.07
C PHE A 289 -0.86 -7.56 14.39
N VAL A 290 -2.05 -7.77 13.82
CA VAL A 290 -2.40 -9.03 13.15
C VAL A 290 -2.89 -8.76 11.73
N ILE A 291 -2.34 -9.50 10.76
CA ILE A 291 -2.80 -9.51 9.37
C ILE A 291 -2.83 -10.94 8.83
N ALA A 292 -4.01 -11.44 8.47
CA ALA A 292 -4.21 -12.80 7.98
C ALA A 292 -4.59 -12.86 6.50
N SER A 293 -3.92 -12.05 5.67
CA SER A 293 -4.19 -12.00 4.22
C SER A 293 -4.16 -13.39 3.57
N GLN A 294 -5.16 -13.66 2.73
CA GLN A 294 -5.36 -14.99 2.11
C GLN A 294 -4.89 -15.05 0.66
N ALA A 295 -4.60 -13.89 0.04
CA ALA A 295 -4.30 -13.78 -1.37
C ALA A 295 -2.82 -13.48 -1.64
N SER A 296 -2.26 -14.17 -2.64
CA SER A 296 -0.90 -13.93 -3.14
C SER A 296 -0.75 -12.60 -3.90
N SER A 297 -1.85 -11.93 -4.22
CA SER A 297 -1.86 -10.64 -4.92
C SER A 297 -1.45 -9.45 -4.05
N GLU A 298 -1.18 -9.68 -2.77
CA GLU A 298 -0.68 -8.67 -1.87
C GLU A 298 0.80 -8.39 -2.17
N GLY A 299 1.19 -7.14 -2.35
CA GLY A 299 2.59 -6.74 -2.26
C GLY A 299 3.10 -6.88 -0.82
N PHE A 300 4.15 -6.15 -0.43
CA PHE A 300 4.48 -6.02 0.98
C PHE A 300 3.59 -4.94 1.61
N PRO A 301 2.75 -5.30 2.61
CA PRO A 301 1.86 -4.32 3.24
C PRO A 301 2.66 -3.27 4.02
N ARG A 302 2.44 -1.99 3.73
CA ARG A 302 3.09 -0.87 4.46
C ARG A 302 2.77 -0.90 5.96
N THR A 303 1.63 -1.46 6.32
CA THR A 303 1.17 -1.63 7.70
C THR A 303 2.12 -2.47 8.57
N LEU A 304 2.94 -3.35 7.98
CA LEU A 304 4.00 -4.03 8.72
C LEU A 304 5.13 -3.05 9.12
N TRP A 305 5.52 -2.13 8.22
CA TRP A 305 6.49 -1.10 8.56
C TRP A 305 5.98 -0.18 9.67
N GLU A 306 4.70 0.20 9.61
CA GLU A 306 4.03 1.04 10.60
C GLU A 306 3.98 0.34 11.98
N ALA A 307 3.66 -0.95 12.02
CA ALA A 307 3.69 -1.76 13.24
C ALA A 307 5.11 -1.87 13.83
N MET A 308 6.12 -2.16 12.99
CA MET A 308 7.53 -2.23 13.41
C MET A 308 8.03 -0.90 13.99
N ALA A 309 7.73 0.22 13.32
CA ALA A 309 8.11 1.56 13.80
C ALA A 309 7.41 1.96 15.08
N SER A 310 6.21 1.43 15.32
CA SER A 310 5.43 1.63 16.54
C SER A 310 5.80 0.66 17.67
N SER A 311 6.84 -0.16 17.49
CA SER A 311 7.25 -1.22 18.44
C SER A 311 6.12 -2.18 18.77
N THR A 312 5.27 -2.53 17.81
CA THR A 312 4.13 -3.44 17.96
C THR A 312 4.50 -4.80 17.36
N PRO A 313 4.55 -5.89 18.15
CA PRO A 313 4.79 -7.24 17.66
C PRO A 313 3.78 -7.64 16.57
N ILE A 314 4.22 -8.46 15.62
CA ILE A 314 3.47 -8.77 14.40
C ILE A 314 3.16 -10.25 14.32
N VAL A 315 1.90 -10.59 14.06
CA VAL A 315 1.50 -11.91 13.55
C VAL A 315 0.92 -11.72 12.15
N ALA A 316 1.48 -12.43 11.17
CA ALA A 316 1.09 -12.29 9.77
C ALA A 316 0.97 -13.65 9.09
N THR A 317 0.19 -13.75 8.02
CA THR A 317 0.21 -14.94 7.16
C THR A 317 1.37 -14.89 6.17
N ALA A 318 1.96 -16.03 5.86
CA ALA A 318 3.10 -16.20 4.96
C ALA A 318 2.67 -16.11 3.48
N VAL A 319 2.14 -14.94 3.08
CA VAL A 319 1.71 -14.69 1.70
C VAL A 319 2.60 -13.70 0.99
N SER A 320 2.78 -13.88 -0.31
CA SER A 320 3.47 -12.95 -1.21
C SER A 320 4.86 -12.54 -0.70
N SER A 321 5.09 -11.25 -0.53
CA SER A 321 6.39 -10.70 -0.09
C SER A 321 6.54 -10.60 1.44
N ILE A 322 5.52 -10.97 2.23
CA ILE A 322 5.59 -10.88 3.70
C ILE A 322 6.76 -11.70 4.25
N PRO A 323 6.95 -12.99 3.89
CA PRO A 323 8.06 -13.78 4.43
C PRO A 323 9.44 -13.23 4.08
N ALA A 324 9.60 -12.65 2.90
CA ALA A 324 10.89 -12.13 2.44
C ALA A 324 11.42 -10.96 3.30
N PHE A 325 10.51 -10.15 3.85
CA PHE A 325 10.86 -8.92 4.55
C PHE A 325 10.55 -8.92 6.04
N SER A 326 9.86 -9.94 6.56
CA SER A 326 9.48 -10.00 7.97
C SER A 326 9.96 -11.26 8.69
N LYS A 327 10.77 -12.09 8.03
CA LYS A 327 11.36 -13.29 8.65
C LYS A 327 12.22 -12.89 9.86
N GLY A 328 11.93 -13.50 11.01
CA GLY A 328 12.60 -13.20 12.28
C GLY A 328 11.96 -12.07 13.09
N VAL A 329 11.25 -11.13 12.45
CA VAL A 329 10.62 -9.97 13.10
C VAL A 329 9.08 -10.07 13.19
N ALA A 330 8.50 -11.13 12.64
CA ALA A 330 7.09 -11.48 12.76
C ALA A 330 6.92 -12.98 12.98
N GLU A 331 5.84 -13.37 13.66
CA GLU A 331 5.36 -14.74 13.63
C GLU A 331 4.53 -14.95 12.35
N LEU A 332 4.89 -15.97 11.58
CA LEU A 332 4.29 -16.24 10.28
C LEU A 332 3.41 -17.48 10.34
N ALA A 333 2.12 -17.33 10.06
CA ALA A 333 1.15 -18.39 9.98
C ALA A 333 0.88 -18.79 8.52
N GLU A 334 0.45 -20.02 8.32
CA GLU A 334 -0.04 -20.49 7.01
C GLU A 334 -1.35 -19.76 6.64
N PRO A 335 -1.51 -19.32 5.38
CA PRO A 335 -2.74 -18.67 4.95
C PRO A 335 -3.95 -19.62 5.08
N LYS A 336 -5.08 -19.10 5.56
CA LYS A 336 -6.34 -19.84 5.77
C LYS A 336 -6.23 -21.01 6.78
N ASN A 337 -5.20 -21.01 7.61
CA ASN A 337 -5.01 -22.00 8.67
C ASN A 337 -5.23 -21.31 10.03
N ILE A 338 -6.45 -21.43 10.56
CA ILE A 338 -6.86 -20.79 11.82
C ILE A 338 -6.10 -21.37 13.01
N ASP A 339 -5.81 -22.67 13.00
CA ASP A 339 -5.09 -23.35 14.10
C ASP A 339 -3.64 -22.87 14.16
N ASP A 340 -2.97 -22.72 13.02
CA ASP A 340 -1.62 -22.16 12.97
C ASP A 340 -1.62 -20.68 13.37
N LEU A 341 -2.57 -19.88 12.88
CA LEU A 341 -2.74 -18.48 13.28
C LEU A 341 -2.96 -18.37 14.80
N THR A 342 -3.80 -19.23 15.39
CA THR A 342 -4.02 -19.32 16.84
C THR A 342 -2.71 -19.62 17.57
N THR A 343 -1.92 -20.57 17.06
CA THR A 343 -0.63 -20.96 17.64
C THR A 343 0.39 -19.82 17.58
N LYS A 344 0.49 -19.10 16.45
CA LYS A 344 1.39 -17.95 16.34
C LYS A 344 0.98 -16.79 17.23
N LEU A 345 -0.31 -16.51 17.34
CA LEU A 345 -0.83 -15.52 18.30
C LEU A 345 -0.50 -15.93 19.73
N ARG A 346 -0.76 -17.19 20.13
CA ARG A 346 -0.43 -17.69 21.45
C ARG A 346 1.05 -17.51 21.77
N THR A 347 1.95 -17.81 20.82
CA THR A 347 3.38 -17.60 20.98
C THR A 347 3.71 -16.15 21.34
N VAL A 348 3.16 -15.19 20.61
CA VAL A 348 3.38 -13.76 20.86
C VAL A 348 2.77 -13.32 22.19
N LEU A 349 1.57 -13.78 22.52
CA LEU A 349 0.88 -13.41 23.77
C LEU A 349 1.59 -13.92 25.02
N SER A 350 2.13 -15.14 24.96
CA SER A 350 2.70 -15.83 26.14
C SER A 350 4.22 -15.65 26.30
N ASN A 351 4.94 -15.21 25.27
CA ASN A 351 6.40 -15.16 25.30
C ASN A 351 6.94 -13.73 25.23
N ALA A 352 7.26 -13.15 26.39
CA ALA A 352 7.78 -11.79 26.51
C ALA A 352 9.14 -11.61 25.81
N GLU A 353 10.04 -12.59 25.88
CA GLU A 353 11.36 -12.49 25.25
C GLU A 353 11.22 -12.46 23.73
N ARG A 354 10.32 -13.29 23.18
CA ARG A 354 10.03 -13.26 21.74
C ARG A 354 9.45 -11.91 21.30
N ARG A 355 8.54 -11.30 22.08
CA ARG A 355 8.03 -9.96 21.77
C ARG A 355 9.13 -8.91 21.78
N LYS A 356 10.03 -8.94 22.78
CA LYS A 356 11.16 -7.99 22.86
C LYS A 356 12.10 -8.12 21.67
N GLU A 357 12.42 -9.34 21.24
CA GLU A 357 13.19 -9.58 20.01
C GLU A 357 12.50 -8.98 18.79
N MET A 358 11.23 -9.30 18.58
CA MET A 358 10.45 -8.79 17.45
C MET A 358 10.39 -7.26 17.44
N ILE A 359 10.20 -6.63 18.59
CA ILE A 359 10.17 -5.17 18.75
C ILE A 359 11.53 -4.56 18.40
N ARG A 360 12.63 -5.10 18.97
CA ARG A 360 13.98 -4.61 18.72
C ARG A 360 14.35 -4.72 17.25
N ASP A 361 14.25 -5.94 16.72
CA ASP A 361 14.74 -6.27 15.39
C ASP A 361 13.82 -5.68 14.29
N GLY A 362 12.50 -5.67 14.54
CA GLY A 362 11.53 -5.03 13.66
C GLY A 362 11.76 -3.52 13.54
N ARG A 363 12.03 -2.84 14.66
CA ARG A 363 12.34 -1.41 14.64
C ARG A 363 13.64 -1.10 13.88
N GLU A 364 14.71 -1.90 14.09
CA GLU A 364 15.96 -1.72 13.33
C GLU A 364 15.75 -1.97 11.84
N LEU A 365 14.96 -2.96 11.48
CA LEU A 365 14.62 -3.22 10.09
C LEU A 365 13.83 -2.05 9.47
N ALA A 366 12.84 -1.52 10.18
CA ALA A 366 12.02 -0.40 9.70
C ALA A 366 12.82 0.91 9.55
N LYS A 367 13.84 1.16 10.40
CA LYS A 367 14.74 2.33 10.26
C LYS A 367 15.44 2.40 8.91
N ASN A 368 15.70 1.26 8.30
CA ASN A 368 16.29 1.18 6.96
C ASN A 368 15.26 1.37 5.84
N ASN A 369 13.98 1.61 6.16
CA ASN A 369 12.90 1.75 5.19
C ASN A 369 12.04 3.00 5.45
N THR A 370 12.67 4.14 5.64
CA THR A 370 11.98 5.43 5.80
C THR A 370 11.80 6.16 4.48
N LEU A 371 10.92 7.16 4.46
CA LEU A 371 10.65 8.04 3.32
C LEU A 371 11.92 8.74 2.84
N GLU A 372 12.77 9.18 3.77
CA GLU A 372 14.02 9.87 3.47
C GLU A 372 15.00 8.96 2.74
N ILE A 373 15.16 7.71 3.22
CA ILE A 373 16.06 6.73 2.61
C ILE A 373 15.52 6.31 1.24
N ARG A 374 14.24 5.90 1.17
CA ARG A 374 13.66 5.39 -0.08
C ARG A 374 13.44 6.49 -1.11
N GLY A 375 13.08 7.71 -0.67
CA GLY A 375 12.99 8.87 -1.56
C GLY A 375 14.34 9.25 -2.17
N LYS A 376 15.40 9.24 -1.36
CA LYS A 376 16.77 9.47 -1.85
C LYS A 376 17.22 8.39 -2.81
N GLU A 377 17.07 7.10 -2.44
CA GLU A 377 17.45 5.95 -3.27
C GLU A 377 16.79 6.00 -4.65
N LEU A 378 15.49 6.20 -4.70
CA LEU A 378 14.71 6.35 -5.93
C LEU A 378 15.23 7.53 -6.78
N SER A 379 15.44 8.67 -6.15
CA SER A 379 15.85 9.88 -6.83
C SER A 379 17.28 9.78 -7.40
N ASP A 380 18.17 9.11 -6.68
CA ASP A 380 19.54 8.87 -7.13
C ASP A 380 19.60 7.91 -8.33
N LEU A 381 18.80 6.84 -8.31
CA LEU A 381 18.65 5.93 -9.45
C LEU A 381 18.12 6.65 -10.71
N ILE A 382 17.08 7.47 -10.55
CA ILE A 382 16.52 8.26 -11.65
C ILE A 382 17.57 9.20 -12.25
N LYS A 383 18.33 9.91 -11.40
CA LYS A 383 19.37 10.84 -11.85
C LYS A 383 20.55 10.14 -12.51
N LEU A 384 20.96 8.98 -11.98
CA LEU A 384 22.02 8.16 -12.57
C LEU A 384 21.64 7.73 -13.98
N ARG A 385 20.42 7.21 -14.14
CA ARG A 385 19.92 6.74 -15.44
C ARG A 385 19.67 7.87 -16.43
N TYR A 386 19.35 9.07 -15.96
CA TYR A 386 19.20 10.25 -16.82
C TYR A 386 20.51 10.74 -17.41
N LYS A 387 21.63 10.54 -16.69
CA LYS A 387 22.98 10.96 -17.13
C LYS A 387 23.66 9.94 -18.05
N ALA A 388 23.23 8.68 -18.02
CA ALA A 388 23.73 7.59 -18.87
C ALA A 388 23.10 7.60 -20.27
#